data_cc80e6e3593bcb2c066c6c4a237002bf
#
_entry.id   cc80e6e3593bcb2c066c6c4a237002bf
#
_cell.length_a   1.000
_cell.length_b   1.000
_cell.length_c   1.000
_cell.angle_alpha   90.00
_cell.angle_beta   90.00
_cell.angle_gamma   90.00
#
_symmetry.space_group_name_H-M   'P 1'
#
loop_
_entity.id
_entity.type
_entity.pdbx_description
1 polymer ?
#
loop_
_entity_poly.entity_id
_entity_poly.type
_entity_poly.pdbx_seq_one_letter_code
_entity_poly.pdbx_strand_id
1 'polypeptide(L)'
;QVDYGPTYKGTGYGFIDMMLKMHRKMVSTHHVMTNILIKLNEDGTKAAAEAYMYAACKYRNGMVVVARCRDIDLWEKRDGKWLVVKRTVAGDNTMILHPDFAPDYNNGRDKVKDPSYDYFETIE
;
A
#
# COMPACT_ATOMS: atom_id res chain seq x y z
N GLN A 1 14.56 7.35 -1.07
CA GLN A 1 15.15 6.01 -1.22
C GLN A 1 14.17 4.94 -0.74
N VAL A 2 14.11 3.80 -1.43
CA VAL A 2 13.25 2.66 -1.04
C VAL A 2 14.10 1.40 -0.96
N ASP A 3 13.95 0.66 0.13
CA ASP A 3 14.45 -0.70 0.32
C ASP A 3 13.26 -1.63 0.55
N TYR A 4 12.95 -2.44 -0.45
CA TYR A 4 11.89 -3.45 -0.42
C TYR A 4 12.50 -4.87 -0.47
N GLY A 5 13.55 -5.06 0.34
CA GLY A 5 14.27 -6.32 0.44
C GLY A 5 14.83 -6.80 -0.91
N PRO A 6 14.67 -8.10 -1.22
CA PRO A 6 15.16 -8.65 -2.49
C PRO A 6 14.35 -8.20 -3.71
N THR A 7 13.16 -7.60 -3.51
CA THR A 7 12.27 -7.22 -4.60
C THR A 7 12.70 -5.92 -5.26
N TYR A 8 13.15 -4.94 -4.48
CA TYR A 8 13.56 -3.64 -5.00
C TYR A 8 14.44 -2.87 -4.01
N LYS A 9 15.50 -2.25 -4.52
CA LYS A 9 16.30 -1.23 -3.82
C LYS A 9 16.64 -0.11 -4.79
N GLY A 10 16.29 1.14 -4.45
CA GLY A 10 16.56 2.26 -5.34
C GLY A 10 15.81 3.53 -5.00
N THR A 11 15.51 4.31 -6.03
CA THR A 11 14.79 5.58 -5.90
C THR A 11 13.28 5.36 -5.71
N GLY A 12 12.58 6.35 -5.14
CA GLY A 12 11.12 6.32 -5.04
C GLY A 12 10.44 6.25 -6.40
N TYR A 13 10.94 6.98 -7.41
CA TYR A 13 10.38 6.93 -8.77
C TYR A 13 10.51 5.55 -9.42
N GLY A 14 11.68 4.92 -9.32
CA GLY A 14 11.87 3.56 -9.83
C GLY A 14 10.97 2.54 -9.12
N PHE A 15 10.72 2.73 -7.81
CA PHE A 15 9.78 1.91 -7.06
C PHE A 15 8.35 2.08 -7.59
N ILE A 16 7.91 3.31 -7.85
CA ILE A 16 6.60 3.60 -8.42
C ILE A 16 6.44 2.92 -9.79
N ASP A 17 7.44 3.04 -10.67
CA ASP A 17 7.42 2.40 -12.00
C ASP A 17 7.29 0.87 -11.90
N MET A 18 8.03 0.26 -10.97
CA MET A 18 7.93 -1.18 -10.70
C MET A 18 6.51 -1.55 -10.21
N MET A 19 5.98 -0.80 -9.24
CA MET A 19 4.66 -1.05 -8.67
C MET A 19 3.55 -0.90 -9.71
N LEU A 20 3.61 0.11 -10.57
CA LEU A 20 2.65 0.31 -11.66
C LEU A 20 2.65 -0.87 -12.64
N LYS A 21 3.83 -1.41 -12.97
CA LYS A 21 3.94 -2.62 -13.81
C LYS A 21 3.32 -3.85 -13.13
N MET A 22 3.52 -4.01 -11.82
CA MET A 22 2.90 -5.10 -11.04
C MET A 22 1.37 -4.95 -10.97
N HIS A 23 0.88 -3.74 -10.69
CA HIS A 23 -0.56 -3.48 -10.55
C HIS A 23 -1.34 -3.78 -11.83
N ARG A 24 -0.76 -3.59 -13.02
CA ARG A 24 -1.40 -3.98 -14.29
C ARG A 24 -1.73 -5.47 -14.39
N LYS A 25 -1.06 -6.32 -13.60
CA LYS A 25 -1.32 -7.76 -13.53
C LYS A 25 -2.36 -8.13 -12.48
N MET A 26 -2.78 -7.17 -11.67
CA MET A 26 -3.72 -7.38 -10.57
C MET A 26 -5.14 -7.00 -10.98
N VAL A 27 -6.12 -7.67 -10.38
CA VAL A 27 -7.55 -7.36 -10.47
C VAL A 27 -7.92 -6.44 -9.32
N SER A 28 -7.40 -6.73 -8.13
CA SER A 28 -7.68 -5.96 -6.94
C SER A 28 -6.48 -5.94 -5.98
N THR A 29 -6.39 -4.86 -5.20
CA THR A 29 -5.45 -4.73 -4.10
C THR A 29 -6.18 -4.22 -2.87
N HIS A 30 -5.89 -4.79 -1.71
CA HIS A 30 -6.42 -4.35 -0.43
C HIS A 30 -5.24 -4.15 0.51
N HIS A 31 -5.08 -2.93 1.03
CA HIS A 31 -4.01 -2.60 1.98
C HIS A 31 -4.61 -2.04 3.24
N VAL A 32 -4.22 -2.58 4.37
CA VAL A 32 -4.60 -2.12 5.70
C VAL A 32 -3.35 -1.69 6.44
N MET A 33 -3.33 -0.43 6.87
CA MET A 33 -2.27 0.12 7.70
C MET A 33 -2.76 0.20 9.14
N THR A 34 -2.00 -0.36 10.08
CA THR A 34 -2.37 -0.41 11.50
C THR A 34 -1.17 -0.16 12.39
N ASN A 35 -1.42 0.00 13.71
CA ASN A 35 -0.37 0.12 14.73
C ASN A 35 0.66 1.20 14.36
N ILE A 36 0.16 2.37 13.96
CA ILE A 36 1.00 3.46 13.47
C ILE A 36 1.69 4.14 14.66
N LEU A 37 3.01 4.17 14.62
CA LEU A 37 3.86 4.89 15.56
C LEU A 37 4.58 6.02 14.81
N ILE A 38 4.52 7.24 15.35
CA ILE A 38 5.17 8.41 14.76
C ILE A 38 5.96 9.14 15.84
N LYS A 39 7.21 9.47 15.54
CA LYS A 39 8.07 10.33 16.35
C LYS A 39 8.54 11.52 15.54
N LEU A 40 8.25 12.72 16.01
CA LEU A 40 8.74 13.98 15.46
C LEU A 40 10.07 14.37 16.10
N ASN A 41 10.90 15.10 15.36
CA ASN A 41 12.02 15.84 15.95
C ASN A 41 11.52 17.13 16.63
N GLU A 42 12.41 17.81 17.36
CA GLU A 42 12.08 18.96 18.20
C GLU A 42 11.44 20.13 17.45
N ASP A 43 11.89 20.41 16.24
CA ASP A 43 11.39 21.53 15.41
C ASP A 43 10.18 21.16 14.53
N GLY A 44 9.72 19.90 14.56
CA GLY A 44 8.56 19.45 13.79
C GLY A 44 8.78 19.41 12.27
N THR A 45 10.04 19.34 11.81
CA THR A 45 10.38 19.32 10.37
C THR A 45 10.72 17.94 9.86
N LYS A 46 11.02 16.98 10.76
CA LYS A 46 11.35 15.59 10.44
C LYS A 46 10.54 14.62 11.30
N ALA A 47 10.27 13.46 10.74
CA ALA A 47 9.60 12.38 11.47
C ALA A 47 10.19 11.02 11.10
N ALA A 48 10.17 10.10 12.08
CA ALA A 48 10.25 8.67 11.85
C ALA A 48 8.87 8.06 12.07
N ALA A 49 8.45 7.15 11.21
CA ALA A 49 7.19 6.46 11.33
C ALA A 49 7.37 4.96 11.11
N GLU A 50 6.60 4.17 11.83
CA GLU A 50 6.45 2.73 11.63
C GLU A 50 4.97 2.41 11.56
N ALA A 51 4.57 1.55 10.61
CA ALA A 51 3.22 1.05 10.52
C ALA A 51 3.22 -0.42 10.10
N TYR A 52 2.35 -1.22 10.70
CA TYR A 52 2.08 -2.56 10.19
C TYR A 52 1.21 -2.48 8.96
N MET A 53 1.54 -3.29 7.96
CA MET A 53 0.78 -3.39 6.73
C MET A 53 0.35 -4.85 6.48
N TYR A 54 -0.93 -5.01 6.18
CA TYR A 54 -1.51 -6.21 5.62
C TYR A 54 -1.96 -5.90 4.19
N ALA A 55 -1.44 -6.61 3.22
CA ALA A 55 -1.80 -6.45 1.82
C ALA A 55 -2.35 -7.76 1.26
N ALA A 56 -3.51 -7.70 0.59
CA ALA A 56 -4.06 -8.81 -0.17
C ALA A 56 -4.26 -8.37 -1.62
N CYS A 57 -3.56 -9.01 -2.54
CA CYS A 57 -3.52 -8.65 -3.95
C CYS A 57 -4.00 -9.82 -4.81
N LYS A 58 -5.13 -9.66 -5.51
CA LYS A 58 -5.66 -10.65 -6.45
C LYS A 58 -5.11 -10.39 -7.84
N TYR A 59 -4.51 -11.39 -8.43
CA TYR A 59 -3.98 -11.36 -9.79
C TYR A 59 -5.00 -11.88 -10.81
N ARG A 60 -4.82 -11.53 -12.09
CA ARG A 60 -5.70 -11.95 -13.19
C ARG A 60 -5.74 -13.47 -13.43
N ASN A 61 -4.71 -14.20 -13.01
CA ASN A 61 -4.65 -15.65 -13.07
C ASN A 61 -5.33 -16.36 -11.87
N GLY A 62 -6.06 -15.61 -11.04
CA GLY A 62 -6.77 -16.13 -9.87
C GLY A 62 -5.93 -16.21 -8.59
N MET A 63 -4.61 -16.09 -8.68
CA MET A 63 -3.71 -16.12 -7.53
C MET A 63 -3.98 -14.93 -6.60
N VAL A 64 -3.97 -15.14 -5.29
CA VAL A 64 -4.01 -14.10 -4.27
C VAL A 64 -2.72 -14.13 -3.47
N VAL A 65 -2.00 -13.02 -3.48
CA VAL A 65 -0.82 -12.81 -2.65
C VAL A 65 -1.24 -12.04 -1.40
N VAL A 66 -0.98 -12.61 -0.24
CA VAL A 66 -1.19 -11.97 1.06
C VAL A 66 0.19 -11.71 1.68
N ALA A 67 0.51 -10.46 1.89
CA ALA A 67 1.76 -10.03 2.52
C ALA A 67 1.48 -9.33 3.86
N ARG A 68 2.30 -9.65 4.85
CA ARG A 68 2.36 -8.95 6.13
C ARG A 68 3.76 -8.38 6.29
N CYS A 69 3.83 -7.09 6.57
CA CYS A 69 5.10 -6.38 6.71
C CYS A 69 4.93 -5.13 7.57
N ARG A 70 6.04 -4.45 7.81
CA ARG A 70 6.07 -3.12 8.40
C ARG A 70 6.71 -2.16 7.42
N ASP A 71 6.07 -1.02 7.22
CA ASP A 71 6.68 0.13 6.56
C ASP A 71 7.38 0.97 7.63
N ILE A 72 8.67 1.21 7.44
CA ILE A 72 9.51 2.03 8.33
C ILE A 72 10.01 3.20 7.49
N ASP A 73 9.55 4.40 7.84
CA ASP A 73 9.70 5.60 7.04
C ASP A 73 10.47 6.70 7.77
N LEU A 74 11.30 7.41 7.02
CA LEU A 74 11.76 8.76 7.38
C LEU A 74 11.04 9.79 6.51
N TRP A 75 10.57 10.84 7.16
CA TRP A 75 9.81 11.92 6.56
C TRP A 75 10.51 13.26 6.78
N GLU A 76 10.39 14.14 5.80
CA GLU A 76 10.78 15.55 5.91
C GLU A 76 9.64 16.46 5.46
N LYS A 77 9.48 17.57 6.18
CA LYS A 77 8.54 18.62 5.81
C LYS A 77 9.24 19.62 4.89
N ARG A 78 8.77 19.73 3.64
CA ARG A 78 9.29 20.64 2.63
C ARG A 78 8.13 21.45 2.06
N ASP A 79 8.23 22.77 2.09
CA ASP A 79 7.19 23.69 1.60
C ASP A 79 5.80 23.38 2.19
N GLY A 80 5.76 23.09 3.49
CA GLY A 80 4.54 22.77 4.22
C GLY A 80 4.00 21.34 4.02
N LYS A 81 4.64 20.52 3.17
CA LYS A 81 4.20 19.16 2.85
C LYS A 81 5.15 18.12 3.45
N TRP A 82 4.58 17.05 4.03
CA TRP A 82 5.35 15.91 4.47
C TRP A 82 5.65 14.97 3.31
N LEU A 83 6.92 14.62 3.13
CA LEU A 83 7.41 13.75 2.07
C LEU A 83 8.21 12.60 2.66
N VAL A 84 8.00 11.38 2.18
CA VAL A 84 8.83 10.23 2.50
C VAL A 84 10.17 10.38 1.81
N VAL A 85 11.26 10.45 2.58
CA VAL A 85 12.63 10.54 2.04
C VAL A 85 13.33 9.19 2.02
N LYS A 86 12.91 8.27 2.93
CA LYS A 86 13.39 6.90 2.95
C LYS A 86 12.28 5.98 3.42
N ARG A 87 12.10 4.85 2.74
CA ARG A 87 11.24 3.74 3.16
C ARG A 87 12.04 2.44 3.20
N THR A 88 11.86 1.70 4.28
CA THR A 88 12.30 0.30 4.39
C THR A 88 11.07 -0.54 4.67
N VAL A 89 10.87 -1.59 3.87
CA VAL A 89 9.80 -2.55 4.08
C VAL A 89 10.39 -3.79 4.76
N ALA A 90 10.01 -4.03 6.00
CA ALA A 90 10.39 -5.20 6.78
C ALA A 90 9.31 -6.27 6.64
N GLY A 91 9.56 -7.27 5.79
CA GLY A 91 8.62 -8.37 5.54
C GLY A 91 8.61 -9.39 6.69
N ASP A 92 7.41 -9.70 7.19
CA ASP A 92 7.23 -10.75 8.20
C ASP A 92 6.85 -12.07 7.53
N ASN A 93 5.88 -12.03 6.62
CA ASN A 93 5.33 -13.23 5.98
C ASN A 93 4.65 -12.89 4.64
N THR A 94 4.78 -13.80 3.70
CA THR A 94 4.03 -13.75 2.43
C THR A 94 3.42 -15.13 2.17
N MET A 95 2.11 -15.15 1.88
CA MET A 95 1.37 -16.35 1.50
C MET A 95 0.84 -16.20 0.08
N ILE A 96 0.86 -17.29 -0.67
CA ILE A 96 0.25 -17.37 -2.00
C ILE A 96 -0.92 -18.33 -1.90
N LEU A 97 -2.11 -17.85 -2.24
CA LEU A 97 -3.35 -18.63 -2.21
C LEU A 97 -3.88 -18.80 -3.62
N HIS A 98 -4.42 -19.96 -3.90
CA HIS A 98 -5.14 -20.29 -5.13
C HIS A 98 -6.58 -20.68 -4.75
N PRO A 99 -7.46 -19.69 -4.49
CA PRO A 99 -8.82 -19.99 -4.07
C PRO A 99 -9.58 -20.69 -5.20
N ASP A 100 -10.17 -21.85 -4.89
CA ASP A 100 -10.99 -22.62 -5.83
C ASP A 100 -12.33 -21.94 -6.14
N PHE A 101 -12.77 -21.05 -5.24
CA PHE A 101 -14.00 -20.30 -5.35
C PHE A 101 -13.84 -18.88 -4.81
N ALA A 102 -14.11 -17.92 -5.65
CA ALA A 102 -14.20 -16.51 -5.28
C ALA A 102 -15.48 -15.92 -5.90
N PRO A 103 -16.59 -15.88 -5.17
CA PRO A 103 -17.80 -15.21 -5.66
C PRO A 103 -17.49 -13.73 -5.89
N ASP A 104 -17.89 -13.22 -7.04
CA ASP A 104 -17.85 -11.78 -7.31
C ASP A 104 -18.99 -11.11 -6.52
N TYR A 105 -18.66 -10.59 -5.36
CA TYR A 105 -19.50 -9.64 -4.67
C TYR A 105 -19.14 -8.23 -5.12
N ASN A 106 -20.09 -7.49 -5.67
CA ASN A 106 -20.00 -6.06 -6.02
C ASN A 106 -18.55 -5.57 -6.16
N ASN A 107 -17.97 -5.74 -7.32
CA ASN A 107 -16.58 -5.41 -7.56
C ASN A 107 -16.41 -3.88 -7.51
N GLY A 108 -16.27 -3.32 -6.30
CA GLY A 108 -16.24 -1.90 -5.97
C GLY A 108 -15.03 -1.12 -6.52
N ARG A 109 -14.50 -1.54 -7.67
CA ARG A 109 -13.32 -0.89 -8.27
C ARG A 109 -13.55 -0.27 -9.63
N ASP A 110 -14.70 -0.49 -10.18
CA ASP A 110 -15.18 0.26 -11.33
C ASP A 110 -15.82 1.55 -10.78
N LYS A 111 -15.18 2.69 -11.01
CA LYS A 111 -15.68 3.99 -10.54
C LYS A 111 -17.14 4.27 -10.92
N VAL A 112 -17.62 3.65 -11.99
CA VAL A 112 -19.00 3.79 -12.45
C VAL A 112 -19.97 2.86 -11.70
N LYS A 113 -19.45 1.83 -11.00
CA LYS A 113 -20.24 0.78 -10.34
C LYS A 113 -19.97 0.62 -8.86
N ASP A 114 -19.07 1.44 -8.30
CA ASP A 114 -18.78 1.40 -6.88
C ASP A 114 -19.98 1.99 -6.10
N PRO A 115 -20.68 1.17 -5.28
CA PRO A 115 -21.87 1.61 -4.59
C PRO A 115 -21.62 2.73 -3.57
N SER A 116 -20.35 2.94 -3.16
CA SER A 116 -20.01 4.00 -2.21
C SER A 116 -20.31 5.40 -2.76
N TYR A 117 -20.20 5.61 -4.07
CA TYR A 117 -20.50 6.92 -4.66
C TYR A 117 -21.96 7.30 -4.45
N ASP A 118 -22.91 6.38 -4.66
CA ASP A 118 -24.33 6.63 -4.46
C ASP A 118 -24.64 7.02 -3.01
N TYR A 119 -23.95 6.38 -2.06
CA TYR A 119 -24.15 6.66 -0.62
C TYR A 119 -23.55 8.01 -0.22
N PHE A 120 -22.38 8.37 -0.71
CA PHE A 120 -21.75 9.65 -0.37
C PHE A 120 -22.48 10.84 -1.00
N GLU A 121 -23.01 10.69 -2.22
CA GLU A 121 -23.81 11.73 -2.87
C GLU A 121 -25.14 12.01 -2.14
N THR A 122 -25.65 11.08 -1.33
CA THR A 122 -26.92 11.29 -0.59
C THR A 122 -26.77 12.14 0.66
N ILE A 123 -25.54 12.45 1.11
CA ILE A 123 -25.28 13.21 2.35
C ILE A 123 -24.69 14.61 2.09
N GLU A 124 -24.52 15.01 0.85
CA GLU A 124 -24.17 16.37 0.46
C GLU A 124 -25.43 17.25 0.40
#